data_e8888ba91f90d65be979a73c78f304c8
#
_entry.id   e8888ba91f90d65be979a73c78f304c8
#
_cell.length_a   1.000
_cell.length_b   1.000
_cell.length_c   1.000
_cell.angle_alpha   90.00
_cell.angle_beta   90.00
_cell.angle_gamma   90.00
#
_symmetry.space_group_name_H-M   'P 1'
#
loop_
_entity.id
_entity.type
_entity.pdbx_description
1 polymer ?
#
loop_
_entity_poly.entity_id
_entity_poly.type
_entity_poly.pdbx_seq_one_letter_code
_entity_poly.pdbx_strand_id
1 'polypeptide(L)'
;MGEPRWLWSRLPHPAVVMGKIIAKASYRLNRAPGQKIKGTVLVISLVIGGGILGALLAELGALAEIVVATILLAQKSLVQHVQDVAQSLRLSLSAGRRSVAMIVGRDTAQMDYAQVARGAIESAAENFSDGVVAPVFWFAIGGLPGLIIYKVINTADSMVGYKNKTYVDFGWAAARLDDMINWVPARMSAFGIWLLTGCATPWATVTRDAKLHRSPNAGWPEAAMAHALGISLSGPRSYEGKMQDFSWVNALGRKDIGPVDIDKAIRILWVTWSGMLAFVASVTLVFFL
;
A
#
# COMPACT_ATOMS: atom_id res chain seq x y z
N MET A 1 1.63 13.03 11.58
CA MET A 1 0.92 12.85 12.84
C MET A 1 0.56 11.38 12.96
N GLY A 2 0.61 10.75 14.13
CA GLY A 2 0.19 9.35 14.31
C GLY A 2 -1.27 9.30 14.64
N GLU A 3 -1.82 8.12 14.50
CA GLU A 3 -3.19 7.85 14.89
C GLU A 3 -3.38 8.14 16.38
N PRO A 4 -4.21 9.12 16.77
CA PRO A 4 -4.45 9.40 18.19
C PRO A 4 -5.27 8.27 18.78
N ARG A 5 -4.63 7.38 19.54
CA ARG A 5 -5.26 6.20 20.16
C ARG A 5 -6.52 6.55 20.97
N TRP A 6 -6.53 7.72 21.62
CA TRP A 6 -7.69 8.20 22.38
C TRP A 6 -8.92 8.46 21.51
N LEU A 7 -8.72 8.87 20.24
CA LEU A 7 -9.80 9.13 19.30
C LEU A 7 -10.35 7.80 18.75
N TRP A 8 -9.46 6.91 18.30
CA TRP A 8 -9.84 5.64 17.68
C TRP A 8 -10.27 4.56 18.70
N SER A 9 -10.08 4.79 19.99
CA SER A 9 -10.72 3.99 21.03
C SER A 9 -12.22 4.32 21.22
N ARG A 10 -12.65 5.51 20.76
CA ARG A 10 -14.04 5.99 20.89
C ARG A 10 -14.79 6.02 19.56
N LEU A 11 -14.10 6.30 18.47
CA LEU A 11 -14.68 6.39 17.13
C LEU A 11 -13.99 5.38 16.21
N PRO A 12 -14.72 4.64 15.36
CA PRO A 12 -14.10 3.74 14.42
C PRO A 12 -13.32 4.54 13.37
N HIS A 13 -12.07 4.13 13.10
CA HIS A 13 -11.28 4.74 12.03
C HIS A 13 -12.03 4.63 10.68
N PRO A 14 -11.97 5.66 9.80
CA PRO A 14 -12.69 5.63 8.52
C PRO A 14 -12.41 4.39 7.66
N ALA A 15 -11.17 3.91 7.62
CA ALA A 15 -10.83 2.66 6.92
C ALA A 15 -11.57 1.44 7.48
N VAL A 16 -11.79 1.38 8.80
CA VAL A 16 -12.57 0.31 9.45
C VAL A 16 -14.05 0.41 9.05
N VAL A 17 -14.59 1.62 8.95
CA VAL A 17 -15.97 1.84 8.49
C VAL A 17 -16.12 1.39 7.04
N MET A 18 -15.22 1.81 6.15
CA MET A 18 -15.17 1.37 4.75
C MET A 18 -15.12 -0.15 4.66
N GLY A 19 -14.21 -0.78 5.42
CA GLY A 19 -14.08 -2.23 5.47
C GLY A 19 -15.35 -2.94 5.92
N LYS A 20 -16.03 -2.45 6.97
CA LYS A 20 -17.31 -3.02 7.43
C LYS A 20 -18.42 -2.92 6.38
N ILE A 21 -18.50 -1.80 5.65
CA ILE A 21 -19.46 -1.62 4.55
C ILE A 21 -19.19 -2.64 3.45
N ILE A 22 -17.94 -2.78 3.00
CA ILE A 22 -17.53 -3.72 1.97
C ILE A 22 -17.77 -5.16 2.41
N ALA A 23 -17.40 -5.52 3.65
CA ALA A 23 -17.62 -6.86 4.19
C ALA A 23 -19.11 -7.22 4.22
N LYS A 24 -19.97 -6.30 4.69
CA LYS A 24 -21.44 -6.49 4.73
C LYS A 24 -22.02 -6.62 3.33
N ALA A 25 -21.55 -5.81 2.38
CA ALA A 25 -21.97 -5.89 0.98
C ALA A 25 -21.52 -7.21 0.35
N SER A 26 -20.27 -7.61 0.53
CA SER A 26 -19.74 -8.89 0.06
C SER A 26 -20.53 -10.07 0.62
N TYR A 27 -20.78 -10.10 1.92
CA TYR A 27 -21.58 -11.17 2.55
C TYR A 27 -22.98 -11.30 1.95
N ARG A 28 -23.62 -10.20 1.55
CA ARG A 28 -24.99 -10.20 0.99
C ARG A 28 -25.01 -10.47 -0.52
N LEU A 29 -24.06 -9.91 -1.26
CA LEU A 29 -24.10 -9.86 -2.72
C LEU A 29 -23.25 -10.94 -3.39
N ASN A 30 -22.18 -11.42 -2.74
CA ASN A 30 -21.29 -12.44 -3.29
C ASN A 30 -21.94 -13.84 -3.24
N ARG A 31 -23.05 -13.99 -3.97
CA ARG A 31 -23.82 -15.22 -4.11
C ARG A 31 -24.15 -15.46 -5.58
N ALA A 32 -23.96 -16.70 -6.06
CA ALA A 32 -24.37 -17.10 -7.42
C ALA A 32 -25.88 -16.93 -7.63
N PRO A 33 -26.35 -16.65 -8.86
CA PRO A 33 -25.57 -16.28 -10.04
C PRO A 33 -25.24 -14.80 -10.11
N GLY A 34 -24.34 -14.41 -11.05
CA GLY A 34 -24.12 -13.01 -11.39
C GLY A 34 -23.15 -12.28 -10.46
N GLN A 35 -22.23 -12.97 -9.80
CA GLN A 35 -21.27 -12.42 -8.85
C GLN A 35 -20.45 -11.25 -9.46
N LYS A 36 -20.00 -11.37 -10.72
CA LYS A 36 -19.22 -10.34 -11.40
C LYS A 36 -20.01 -9.04 -11.56
N ILE A 37 -21.29 -9.13 -11.97
CA ILE A 37 -22.17 -7.96 -12.12
C ILE A 37 -22.42 -7.31 -10.75
N LYS A 38 -22.73 -8.12 -9.72
CA LYS A 38 -22.99 -7.64 -8.37
C LYS A 38 -21.75 -6.95 -7.77
N GLY A 39 -20.55 -7.50 -8.00
CA GLY A 39 -19.29 -6.88 -7.61
C GLY A 39 -19.02 -5.57 -8.34
N THR A 40 -19.31 -5.51 -9.63
CA THR A 40 -19.21 -4.28 -10.42
C THR A 40 -20.17 -3.20 -9.91
N VAL A 41 -21.42 -3.57 -9.63
CA VAL A 41 -22.42 -2.63 -9.04
C VAL A 41 -21.95 -2.12 -7.67
N LEU A 42 -21.37 -3.00 -6.84
CA LEU A 42 -20.78 -2.58 -5.57
C LEU A 42 -19.69 -1.52 -5.78
N VAL A 43 -18.74 -1.77 -6.68
CA VAL A 43 -17.64 -0.83 -6.97
C VAL A 43 -18.17 0.52 -7.47
N ILE A 44 -19.13 0.52 -8.40
CA ILE A 44 -19.79 1.74 -8.88
C ILE A 44 -20.45 2.48 -7.73
N SER A 45 -21.17 1.78 -6.85
CA SER A 45 -21.84 2.37 -5.69
C SER A 45 -20.83 2.98 -4.70
N LEU A 46 -19.68 2.33 -4.50
CA LEU A 46 -18.59 2.84 -3.67
C LEU A 46 -17.94 4.10 -4.27
N VAL A 47 -17.74 4.15 -5.58
CA VAL A 47 -17.21 5.32 -6.29
C VAL A 47 -18.15 6.50 -6.17
N ILE A 48 -19.44 6.28 -6.48
CA ILE A 48 -20.48 7.34 -6.40
C ILE A 48 -20.62 7.82 -4.95
N GLY A 49 -20.78 6.89 -3.99
CA GLY A 49 -20.94 7.23 -2.58
C GLY A 49 -19.72 7.92 -1.99
N GLY A 50 -18.51 7.46 -2.35
CA GLY A 50 -17.25 8.09 -1.96
C GLY A 50 -17.08 9.49 -2.54
N GLY A 51 -17.45 9.68 -3.82
CA GLY A 51 -17.43 10.99 -4.48
C GLY A 51 -18.39 11.98 -3.85
N ILE A 52 -19.64 11.56 -3.60
CA ILE A 52 -20.65 12.40 -2.91
C ILE A 52 -20.19 12.76 -1.50
N LEU A 53 -19.71 11.78 -0.72
CA LEU A 53 -19.22 12.03 0.62
C LEU A 53 -18.04 13.01 0.61
N GLY A 54 -17.10 12.85 -0.33
CA GLY A 54 -15.96 13.74 -0.47
C GLY A 54 -16.37 15.16 -0.83
N ALA A 55 -17.33 15.32 -1.74
CA ALA A 55 -17.88 16.63 -2.10
C ALA A 55 -18.56 17.31 -0.90
N LEU A 56 -19.40 16.58 -0.18
CA LEU A 56 -20.07 17.12 1.03
C LEU A 56 -19.08 17.52 2.13
N LEU A 57 -18.00 16.76 2.31
CA LEU A 57 -16.96 17.10 3.28
C LEU A 57 -16.13 18.31 2.83
N ALA A 58 -15.91 18.49 1.53
CA ALA A 58 -15.20 19.65 0.99
C ALA A 58 -15.95 20.97 1.23
N GLU A 59 -17.29 20.96 1.23
CA GLU A 59 -18.12 22.14 1.57
C GLU A 59 -17.90 22.64 3.01
N LEU A 60 -17.33 21.82 3.89
CA LEU A 60 -16.97 22.22 5.26
C LEU A 60 -15.69 23.08 5.31
N GLY A 61 -15.04 23.30 4.16
CA GLY A 61 -13.89 24.17 3.98
C GLY A 61 -12.52 23.50 4.22
N ALA A 62 -11.46 24.27 4.02
CA ALA A 62 -10.08 23.81 3.99
C ALA A 62 -9.64 23.06 5.26
N LEU A 63 -10.13 23.46 6.44
CA LEU A 63 -9.79 22.76 7.69
C LEU A 63 -10.28 21.31 7.69
N ALA A 64 -11.51 21.08 7.21
CA ALA A 64 -12.07 19.74 7.09
C ALA A 64 -11.27 18.91 6.07
N GLU A 65 -10.88 19.49 4.95
CA GLU A 65 -10.03 18.84 3.94
C GLU A 65 -8.69 18.40 4.53
N ILE A 66 -8.00 19.28 5.24
CA ILE A 66 -6.71 18.98 5.89
C ILE A 66 -6.88 17.85 6.91
N VAL A 67 -7.93 17.90 7.74
CA VAL A 67 -8.17 16.88 8.77
C VAL A 67 -8.45 15.53 8.13
N VAL A 68 -9.36 15.47 7.16
CA VAL A 68 -9.72 14.20 6.49
C VAL A 68 -8.53 13.64 5.72
N ALA A 69 -7.80 14.46 4.97
CA ALA A 69 -6.60 14.03 4.26
C ALA A 69 -5.54 13.49 5.25
N THR A 70 -5.30 14.18 6.37
CA THR A 70 -4.36 13.75 7.41
C THR A 70 -4.72 12.38 8.02
N ILE A 71 -6.02 12.12 8.22
CA ILE A 71 -6.52 10.85 8.77
C ILE A 71 -6.36 9.70 7.74
N LEU A 72 -6.59 9.98 6.46
CA LEU A 72 -6.55 8.97 5.41
C LEU A 72 -5.13 8.65 4.90
N LEU A 73 -4.15 9.50 5.22
CA LEU A 73 -2.73 9.27 4.89
C LEU A 73 -2.06 8.36 5.91
N ALA A 74 -1.47 7.26 5.45
CA ALA A 74 -0.98 6.19 6.31
C ALA A 74 0.52 6.26 6.66
N GLN A 75 1.27 7.34 6.31
CA GLN A 75 2.73 7.39 6.43
C GLN A 75 3.26 6.99 7.81
N LYS A 76 2.70 7.55 8.87
CA LYS A 76 3.19 7.26 10.23
C LYS A 76 2.78 5.87 10.70
N SER A 77 1.54 5.45 10.46
CA SER A 77 1.09 4.11 10.85
C SER A 77 1.82 3.02 10.07
N LEU A 78 2.09 3.23 8.78
CA LEU A 78 2.92 2.34 7.98
C LEU A 78 4.30 2.14 8.61
N VAL A 79 5.00 3.26 8.87
CA VAL A 79 6.34 3.20 9.47
C VAL A 79 6.31 2.53 10.84
N GLN A 80 5.30 2.80 11.67
CA GLN A 80 5.16 2.15 12.99
C GLN A 80 5.03 0.63 12.87
N HIS A 81 4.13 0.14 12.01
CA HIS A 81 3.96 -1.31 11.83
C HIS A 81 5.23 -1.99 11.30
N VAL A 82 5.92 -1.36 10.36
CA VAL A 82 7.20 -1.89 9.83
C VAL A 82 8.29 -1.87 10.91
N GLN A 83 8.33 -0.82 11.73
CA GLN A 83 9.26 -0.70 12.85
C GLN A 83 9.00 -1.75 13.94
N ASP A 84 7.72 -2.04 14.22
CA ASP A 84 7.32 -3.09 15.16
C ASP A 84 7.84 -4.46 14.70
N VAL A 85 7.85 -4.75 13.38
CA VAL A 85 8.48 -5.97 12.86
C VAL A 85 9.97 -5.98 13.13
N ALA A 86 10.69 -4.89 12.86
CA ALA A 86 12.12 -4.80 13.10
C ALA A 86 12.47 -5.02 14.59
N GLN A 87 11.72 -4.39 15.48
CA GLN A 87 11.90 -4.53 16.93
C GLN A 87 11.59 -5.96 17.39
N SER A 88 10.46 -6.53 16.94
CA SER A 88 10.05 -7.90 17.26
C SER A 88 11.07 -8.92 16.76
N LEU A 89 11.61 -8.73 15.56
CA LEU A 89 12.61 -9.62 14.98
C LEU A 89 13.94 -9.57 15.74
N ARG A 90 14.31 -8.45 16.34
CA ARG A 90 15.46 -8.34 17.26
C ARG A 90 15.26 -9.13 18.56
N LEU A 91 14.02 -9.24 19.04
CA LEU A 91 13.72 -10.01 20.24
C LEU A 91 13.77 -11.52 19.96
N SER A 92 13.10 -11.98 18.93
CA SER A 92 13.14 -13.37 18.49
C SER A 92 12.49 -13.56 17.13
N LEU A 93 12.84 -14.65 16.42
CA LEU A 93 12.22 -15.04 15.17
C LEU A 93 10.71 -15.26 15.33
N SER A 94 10.27 -15.88 16.44
CA SER A 94 8.85 -16.12 16.69
C SER A 94 8.06 -14.82 16.91
N ALA A 95 8.65 -13.83 17.57
CA ALA A 95 8.05 -12.50 17.71
C ALA A 95 7.99 -11.78 16.36
N GLY A 96 9.07 -11.83 15.56
CA GLY A 96 9.11 -11.28 14.21
C GLY A 96 8.04 -11.88 13.30
N ARG A 97 7.87 -13.22 13.32
CA ARG A 97 6.81 -13.92 12.55
C ARG A 97 5.40 -13.43 12.91
N ARG A 98 5.10 -13.26 14.20
CA ARG A 98 3.80 -12.72 14.64
C ARG A 98 3.58 -11.29 14.19
N SER A 99 4.61 -10.46 14.30
CA SER A 99 4.53 -9.06 13.90
C SER A 99 4.36 -8.91 12.38
N VAL A 100 5.15 -9.62 11.57
CA VAL A 100 5.02 -9.55 10.10
C VAL A 100 3.69 -10.09 9.60
N ALA A 101 3.09 -11.07 10.28
CA ALA A 101 1.76 -11.61 9.95
C ALA A 101 0.64 -10.54 9.96
N MET A 102 0.84 -9.44 10.66
CA MET A 102 -0.11 -8.32 10.70
C MET A 102 -0.07 -7.44 9.44
N ILE A 103 0.99 -7.54 8.63
CA ILE A 103 1.22 -6.65 7.49
C ILE A 103 1.46 -7.38 6.17
N VAL A 104 1.48 -8.72 6.15
CA VAL A 104 1.62 -9.51 4.92
C VAL A 104 0.49 -10.52 4.79
N GLY A 105 0.02 -10.76 3.55
CA GLY A 105 -1.07 -11.71 3.25
C GLY A 105 -0.57 -13.12 2.90
N ARG A 106 0.56 -13.57 3.47
CA ARG A 106 1.17 -14.89 3.19
C ARG A 106 1.48 -15.67 4.48
N ASP A 107 1.78 -16.97 4.36
CA ASP A 107 2.11 -17.80 5.51
C ASP A 107 3.40 -17.33 6.17
N THR A 108 3.35 -17.07 7.48
CA THR A 108 4.51 -16.54 8.23
C THR A 108 5.11 -17.55 9.21
N ALA A 109 4.41 -18.65 9.51
CA ALA A 109 4.80 -19.59 10.56
C ALA A 109 6.15 -20.25 10.35
N GLN A 110 6.56 -20.46 9.10
CA GLN A 110 7.80 -21.12 8.72
C GLN A 110 8.88 -20.16 8.18
N MET A 111 8.63 -18.84 8.18
CA MET A 111 9.62 -17.86 7.70
C MET A 111 10.88 -17.88 8.53
N ASP A 112 12.03 -17.84 7.88
CA ASP A 112 13.32 -17.54 8.51
C ASP A 112 13.49 -16.02 8.75
N TYR A 113 14.63 -15.63 9.34
CA TYR A 113 14.95 -14.23 9.65
C TYR A 113 14.91 -13.34 8.41
N ALA A 114 15.53 -13.81 7.32
CA ALA A 114 15.60 -13.04 6.08
C ALA A 114 14.23 -12.93 5.40
N GLN A 115 13.42 -13.98 5.47
CA GLN A 115 12.07 -13.98 4.92
C GLN A 115 11.13 -13.02 5.68
N VAL A 116 11.24 -12.92 7.01
CA VAL A 116 10.49 -11.93 7.82
C VAL A 116 10.91 -10.52 7.43
N ALA A 117 12.21 -10.25 7.37
CA ALA A 117 12.71 -8.92 6.99
C ALA A 117 12.29 -8.55 5.57
N ARG A 118 12.40 -9.48 4.62
CA ARG A 118 11.95 -9.31 3.23
C ARG A 118 10.48 -8.98 3.16
N GLY A 119 9.63 -9.75 3.84
CA GLY A 119 8.19 -9.49 3.89
C GLY A 119 7.84 -8.11 4.43
N ALA A 120 8.55 -7.65 5.46
CA ALA A 120 8.35 -6.32 6.02
C ALA A 120 8.75 -5.21 5.04
N ILE A 121 9.87 -5.36 4.32
CA ILE A 121 10.37 -4.38 3.35
C ILE A 121 9.47 -4.32 2.10
N GLU A 122 9.03 -5.48 1.58
CA GLU A 122 8.07 -5.55 0.47
C GLU A 122 6.76 -4.84 0.83
N SER A 123 6.18 -5.20 1.98
CA SER A 123 4.96 -4.56 2.48
C SER A 123 5.14 -3.06 2.70
N ALA A 124 6.31 -2.63 3.19
CA ALA A 124 6.62 -1.22 3.37
C ALA A 124 6.64 -0.46 2.04
N ALA A 125 7.27 -1.00 1.01
CA ALA A 125 7.36 -0.39 -0.31
C ALA A 125 5.99 -0.32 -1.01
N GLU A 126 5.24 -1.42 -1.02
CA GLU A 126 3.89 -1.50 -1.59
C GLU A 126 2.93 -0.53 -0.89
N ASN A 127 2.84 -0.59 0.44
CA ASN A 127 1.96 0.27 1.21
C ASN A 127 2.39 1.75 1.23
N PHE A 128 3.66 2.07 0.97
CA PHE A 128 4.06 3.45 0.73
C PHE A 128 3.44 3.99 -0.56
N SER A 129 3.41 3.19 -1.62
CA SER A 129 2.68 3.55 -2.84
C SER A 129 1.19 3.74 -2.55
N ASP A 130 0.54 2.72 -1.97
CA ASP A 130 -0.92 2.63 -1.88
C ASP A 130 -1.51 3.41 -0.69
N GLY A 131 -0.75 3.55 0.38
CA GLY A 131 -1.17 4.23 1.61
C GLY A 131 -0.74 5.68 1.72
N VAL A 132 0.23 6.13 0.89
CA VAL A 132 0.82 7.47 0.98
C VAL A 132 0.82 8.19 -0.36
N VAL A 133 1.53 7.66 -1.36
CA VAL A 133 1.72 8.38 -2.63
C VAL A 133 0.41 8.47 -3.41
N ALA A 134 -0.32 7.38 -3.56
CA ALA A 134 -1.56 7.36 -4.31
C ALA A 134 -2.67 8.21 -3.66
N PRO A 135 -2.89 8.17 -2.33
CA PRO A 135 -3.78 9.12 -1.66
C PRO A 135 -3.43 10.58 -1.93
N VAL A 136 -2.15 10.97 -1.84
CA VAL A 136 -1.72 12.34 -2.15
C VAL A 136 -1.96 12.69 -3.60
N PHE A 137 -1.65 11.79 -4.52
CA PHE A 137 -1.87 11.98 -5.96
C PHE A 137 -3.34 12.22 -6.28
N TRP A 138 -4.24 11.38 -5.76
CA TRP A 138 -5.67 11.52 -6.02
C TRP A 138 -6.29 12.70 -5.29
N PHE A 139 -5.75 13.09 -4.12
CA PHE A 139 -6.13 14.34 -3.46
C PHE A 139 -5.72 15.55 -4.28
N ALA A 140 -4.53 15.56 -4.85
CA ALA A 140 -4.04 16.66 -5.67
C ALA A 140 -4.86 16.85 -6.97
N ILE A 141 -5.40 15.75 -7.55
CA ILE A 141 -6.19 15.80 -8.79
C ILE A 141 -7.67 16.12 -8.51
N GLY A 142 -8.25 15.51 -7.50
CA GLY A 142 -9.71 15.53 -7.27
C GLY A 142 -10.13 15.95 -5.87
N GLY A 143 -9.27 16.58 -5.06
CA GLY A 143 -9.58 16.98 -3.70
C GLY A 143 -10.03 15.81 -2.83
N LEU A 144 -10.90 16.09 -1.84
CA LEU A 144 -11.49 15.03 -1.00
C LEU A 144 -12.29 13.98 -1.79
N PRO A 145 -13.08 14.32 -2.81
CA PRO A 145 -13.71 13.30 -3.66
C PRO A 145 -12.71 12.29 -4.23
N GLY A 146 -11.63 12.78 -4.84
CA GLY A 146 -10.58 11.93 -5.41
C GLY A 146 -9.91 11.03 -4.37
N LEU A 147 -9.56 11.60 -3.23
CA LEU A 147 -8.96 10.86 -2.12
C LEU A 147 -9.88 9.76 -1.59
N ILE A 148 -11.16 10.07 -1.35
CA ILE A 148 -12.10 9.11 -0.77
C ILE A 148 -12.44 8.01 -1.77
N ILE A 149 -12.66 8.35 -3.05
CA ILE A 149 -12.85 7.36 -4.12
C ILE A 149 -11.66 6.40 -4.16
N TYR A 150 -10.44 6.93 -4.18
CA TYR A 150 -9.24 6.11 -4.14
C TYR A 150 -9.23 5.15 -2.94
N LYS A 151 -9.45 5.67 -1.73
CA LYS A 151 -9.41 4.88 -0.50
C LYS A 151 -10.46 3.78 -0.45
N VAL A 152 -11.67 4.02 -0.93
CA VAL A 152 -12.72 2.98 -0.92
C VAL A 152 -12.42 1.89 -1.95
N ILE A 153 -11.83 2.23 -3.12
CA ILE A 153 -11.44 1.25 -4.14
C ILE A 153 -10.29 0.39 -3.63
N ASN A 154 -9.22 1.01 -3.11
CA ASN A 154 -8.06 0.32 -2.56
C ASN A 154 -8.45 -0.59 -1.37
N THR A 155 -9.38 -0.14 -0.51
CA THR A 155 -9.94 -0.97 0.56
C THR A 155 -10.76 -2.14 -0.01
N ALA A 156 -11.53 -1.91 -1.07
CA ALA A 156 -12.33 -2.96 -1.70
C ALA A 156 -11.42 -4.03 -2.34
N ASP A 157 -10.37 -3.64 -3.06
CA ASP A 157 -9.41 -4.58 -3.59
C ASP A 157 -8.75 -5.41 -2.49
N SER A 158 -8.24 -4.75 -1.45
CA SER A 158 -7.62 -5.43 -0.29
C SER A 158 -8.53 -6.44 0.41
N MET A 159 -9.87 -6.28 0.32
CA MET A 159 -10.84 -7.18 0.97
C MET A 159 -11.42 -8.24 0.05
N VAL A 160 -11.64 -7.93 -1.23
CA VAL A 160 -12.34 -8.83 -2.15
C VAL A 160 -11.62 -9.04 -3.49
N GLY A 161 -10.49 -8.37 -3.74
CA GLY A 161 -9.72 -8.49 -5.00
C GLY A 161 -8.91 -9.79 -5.15
N TYR A 162 -9.01 -10.72 -4.21
CA TYR A 162 -8.25 -11.96 -4.24
C TYR A 162 -8.64 -12.89 -5.39
N LYS A 163 -7.64 -13.47 -6.07
CA LYS A 163 -7.82 -14.45 -7.15
C LYS A 163 -8.06 -15.87 -6.61
N ASN A 164 -8.99 -16.02 -5.66
CA ASN A 164 -9.42 -17.30 -5.13
C ASN A 164 -10.87 -17.61 -5.58
N LYS A 165 -11.33 -18.84 -5.35
CA LYS A 165 -12.67 -19.31 -5.77
C LYS A 165 -13.82 -18.44 -5.23
N THR A 166 -13.61 -17.79 -4.08
CA THR A 166 -14.65 -16.96 -3.44
C THR A 166 -14.80 -15.61 -4.12
N TYR A 167 -13.69 -15.01 -4.56
CA TYR A 167 -13.68 -13.61 -4.98
C TYR A 167 -13.28 -13.35 -6.43
N VAL A 168 -12.83 -14.38 -7.18
CA VAL A 168 -12.33 -14.22 -8.56
C VAL A 168 -13.33 -13.50 -9.49
N ASP A 169 -14.63 -13.74 -9.32
CA ASP A 169 -15.67 -13.04 -10.08
C ASP A 169 -16.16 -11.79 -9.37
N PHE A 170 -16.50 -11.89 -8.08
CA PHE A 170 -17.06 -10.78 -7.33
C PHE A 170 -16.07 -9.60 -7.18
N GLY A 171 -14.81 -9.88 -6.89
CA GLY A 171 -13.76 -8.88 -6.71
C GLY A 171 -13.14 -8.36 -8.00
N TRP A 172 -13.52 -8.91 -9.16
CA TRP A 172 -12.91 -8.58 -10.44
C TRP A 172 -12.87 -7.07 -10.72
N ALA A 173 -13.97 -6.38 -10.51
CA ALA A 173 -14.07 -4.95 -10.80
C ALA A 173 -13.22 -4.11 -9.84
N ALA A 174 -13.19 -4.49 -8.54
CA ALA A 174 -12.35 -3.84 -7.54
C ALA A 174 -10.86 -3.98 -7.91
N ALA A 175 -10.40 -5.20 -8.19
CA ALA A 175 -9.02 -5.47 -8.56
C ALA A 175 -8.59 -4.72 -9.84
N ARG A 176 -9.44 -4.70 -10.88
CA ARG A 176 -9.14 -4.01 -12.13
C ARG A 176 -9.08 -2.50 -11.96
N LEU A 177 -10.02 -1.93 -11.21
CA LEU A 177 -10.04 -0.49 -10.98
C LEU A 177 -8.87 -0.06 -10.10
N ASP A 178 -8.54 -0.84 -9.06
CA ASP A 178 -7.35 -0.60 -8.24
C ASP A 178 -6.06 -0.66 -9.06
N ASP A 179 -5.91 -1.68 -9.92
CA ASP A 179 -4.77 -1.77 -10.86
C ASP A 179 -4.64 -0.51 -11.73
N MET A 180 -5.75 0.07 -12.20
CA MET A 180 -5.75 1.26 -13.05
C MET A 180 -5.39 2.54 -12.28
N ILE A 181 -5.99 2.75 -11.11
CA ILE A 181 -5.79 3.99 -10.33
C ILE A 181 -4.43 4.03 -9.64
N ASN A 182 -3.79 2.88 -9.42
CA ASN A 182 -2.43 2.77 -8.89
C ASN A 182 -1.35 2.82 -9.97
N TRP A 183 -1.71 2.80 -11.26
CA TRP A 183 -0.72 2.72 -12.34
C TRP A 183 0.29 3.88 -12.33
N VAL A 184 -0.16 5.12 -12.21
CA VAL A 184 0.71 6.30 -12.09
C VAL A 184 1.38 6.37 -10.71
N PRO A 185 0.63 6.31 -9.58
CA PRO A 185 1.22 6.40 -8.25
C PRO A 185 2.34 5.42 -7.97
N ALA A 186 2.21 4.16 -8.41
CA ALA A 186 3.26 3.15 -8.22
C ALA A 186 4.58 3.52 -8.90
N ARG A 187 4.50 4.09 -10.10
CA ARG A 187 5.68 4.56 -10.84
C ARG A 187 6.27 5.82 -10.24
N MET A 188 5.43 6.73 -9.74
CA MET A 188 5.86 7.91 -8.98
C MET A 188 6.57 7.51 -7.69
N SER A 189 6.05 6.52 -6.98
CA SER A 189 6.68 5.97 -5.76
C SER A 189 8.05 5.41 -6.06
N ALA A 190 8.17 4.58 -7.08
CA ALA A 190 9.43 4.00 -7.51
C ALA A 190 10.44 5.08 -7.94
N PHE A 191 9.99 6.05 -8.74
CA PHE A 191 10.83 7.14 -9.22
C PHE A 191 11.32 8.01 -8.06
N GLY A 192 10.44 8.34 -7.10
CA GLY A 192 10.80 9.09 -5.89
C GLY A 192 11.85 8.36 -5.05
N ILE A 193 11.66 7.06 -4.80
CA ILE A 193 12.64 6.23 -4.08
C ILE A 193 13.98 6.24 -4.84
N TRP A 194 13.98 5.94 -6.12
CA TRP A 194 15.17 5.88 -6.96
C TRP A 194 15.93 7.21 -6.99
N LEU A 195 15.22 8.33 -7.21
CA LEU A 195 15.81 9.66 -7.31
C LEU A 195 16.44 10.09 -5.98
N LEU A 196 15.71 9.94 -4.88
CA LEU A 196 16.12 10.43 -3.57
C LEU A 196 17.12 9.51 -2.85
N THR A 197 17.37 8.32 -3.40
CA THR A 197 18.47 7.42 -2.98
C THR A 197 19.72 7.53 -3.86
N GLY A 198 19.79 8.53 -4.74
CA GLY A 198 20.99 8.89 -5.50
C GLY A 198 21.14 8.21 -6.84
N CYS A 199 20.08 7.62 -7.39
CA CYS A 199 20.07 7.04 -8.77
C CYS A 199 21.19 6.01 -9.02
N ALA A 200 21.64 5.29 -7.99
CA ALA A 200 22.81 4.41 -8.05
C ALA A 200 22.67 3.26 -9.08
N THR A 201 21.44 2.87 -9.40
CA THR A 201 21.13 1.85 -10.40
C THR A 201 20.44 2.51 -11.60
N PRO A 202 20.75 2.12 -12.86
CA PRO A 202 20.04 2.64 -14.03
C PRO A 202 18.52 2.38 -13.94
N TRP A 203 17.72 3.39 -14.24
CA TRP A 203 16.25 3.29 -14.21
C TRP A 203 15.70 2.12 -15.04
N ALA A 204 16.35 1.82 -16.18
CA ALA A 204 15.99 0.67 -17.00
C ALA A 204 16.08 -0.67 -16.26
N THR A 205 17.03 -0.80 -15.34
CA THR A 205 17.17 -2.01 -14.48
C THR A 205 16.02 -2.10 -13.47
N VAL A 206 15.67 -1.00 -12.81
CA VAL A 206 14.52 -0.93 -11.90
C VAL A 206 13.23 -1.30 -12.66
N THR A 207 13.04 -0.74 -13.86
CA THR A 207 11.88 -1.01 -14.72
C THR A 207 11.80 -2.48 -15.14
N ARG A 208 12.93 -3.09 -15.51
CA ARG A 208 12.99 -4.51 -15.86
C ARG A 208 12.57 -5.39 -14.70
N ASP A 209 13.11 -5.15 -13.53
CA ASP A 209 12.85 -5.95 -12.33
C ASP A 209 11.43 -5.75 -11.80
N ALA A 210 10.87 -4.53 -11.90
CA ALA A 210 9.48 -4.25 -11.54
C ALA A 210 8.48 -5.11 -12.33
N LYS A 211 8.78 -5.40 -13.60
CA LYS A 211 7.92 -6.24 -14.48
C LYS A 211 7.94 -7.73 -14.12
N LEU A 212 8.87 -8.19 -13.26
CA LEU A 212 8.88 -9.57 -12.77
C LEU A 212 7.79 -9.84 -11.74
N HIS A 213 7.20 -8.79 -11.16
CA HIS A 213 6.15 -8.92 -10.17
C HIS A 213 4.80 -9.23 -10.82
N ARG A 214 3.98 -10.08 -10.15
CA ARG A 214 2.63 -10.47 -10.64
C ARG A 214 1.62 -9.32 -10.67
N SER A 215 1.78 -8.31 -9.78
CA SER A 215 0.99 -7.09 -9.80
C SER A 215 1.62 -6.09 -10.77
N PRO A 216 0.83 -5.38 -11.59
CA PRO A 216 1.34 -4.36 -12.50
C PRO A 216 1.88 -3.12 -11.77
N ASN A 217 1.61 -3.01 -10.47
CA ASN A 217 1.89 -1.84 -9.62
C ASN A 217 2.90 -2.12 -8.51
N ALA A 218 2.66 -3.10 -7.63
CA ALA A 218 3.48 -3.37 -6.44
C ALA A 218 4.97 -3.59 -6.76
N GLY A 219 5.27 -4.20 -7.90
CA GLY A 219 6.65 -4.44 -8.33
C GLY A 219 7.49 -3.17 -8.53
N TRP A 220 6.88 -2.01 -8.78
CA TRP A 220 7.61 -0.76 -9.01
C TRP A 220 8.29 -0.24 -7.74
N PRO A 221 7.55 0.06 -6.65
CA PRO A 221 8.16 0.50 -5.41
C PRO A 221 9.05 -0.58 -4.78
N GLU A 222 8.70 -1.88 -4.93
CA GLU A 222 9.55 -2.98 -4.45
C GLU A 222 10.89 -3.03 -5.20
N ALA A 223 10.91 -2.92 -6.52
CA ALA A 223 12.15 -2.92 -7.30
C ALA A 223 13.04 -1.71 -6.95
N ALA A 224 12.45 -0.52 -6.86
CA ALA A 224 13.21 0.67 -6.45
C ALA A 224 13.81 0.50 -5.05
N MET A 225 13.05 -0.03 -4.09
CA MET A 225 13.52 -0.29 -2.73
C MET A 225 14.63 -1.37 -2.71
N ALA A 226 14.48 -2.46 -3.48
CA ALA A 226 15.47 -3.53 -3.57
C ALA A 226 16.83 -3.01 -4.08
N HIS A 227 16.80 -2.20 -5.12
CA HIS A 227 18.01 -1.59 -5.67
C HIS A 227 18.62 -0.53 -4.75
N ALA A 228 17.79 0.31 -4.12
CA ALA A 228 18.25 1.32 -3.18
C ALA A 228 18.96 0.72 -1.95
N LEU A 229 18.53 -0.46 -1.51
CA LEU A 229 19.12 -1.17 -0.37
C LEU A 229 20.24 -2.18 -0.77
N GLY A 230 20.40 -2.46 -2.06
CA GLY A 230 21.32 -3.51 -2.54
C GLY A 230 20.93 -4.91 -2.09
N ILE A 231 19.63 -5.19 -1.96
CA ILE A 231 19.09 -6.47 -1.48
C ILE A 231 18.21 -7.14 -2.53
N SER A 232 18.00 -8.46 -2.38
CA SER A 232 17.03 -9.20 -3.18
C SER A 232 15.68 -9.25 -2.46
N LEU A 233 14.61 -8.88 -3.15
CA LEU A 233 13.23 -9.01 -2.70
C LEU A 233 12.47 -10.06 -3.52
N SER A 234 11.22 -10.34 -3.16
CA SER A 234 10.41 -11.40 -3.76
C SER A 234 11.01 -12.80 -3.51
N GLY A 235 11.14 -13.66 -4.53
CA GLY A 235 11.60 -15.05 -4.37
C GLY A 235 10.56 -16.00 -3.79
N PRO A 236 10.92 -17.24 -3.49
CA PRO A 236 10.01 -18.28 -3.02
C PRO A 236 9.30 -17.91 -1.72
N ARG A 237 7.99 -18.15 -1.67
CA ARG A 237 7.14 -17.87 -0.49
C ARG A 237 5.91 -18.77 -0.45
N SER A 238 5.36 -18.99 0.76
CA SER A 238 4.21 -19.85 0.98
C SER A 238 2.89 -19.08 1.05
N TYR A 239 1.87 -19.62 0.40
CA TYR A 239 0.48 -19.20 0.49
C TYR A 239 -0.41 -20.43 0.69
N GLU A 240 -1.25 -20.43 1.73
CA GLU A 240 -2.18 -21.54 2.04
C GLU A 240 -1.47 -22.91 2.13
N GLY A 241 -0.28 -22.93 2.76
CA GLY A 241 0.54 -24.13 2.92
C GLY A 241 1.27 -24.60 1.65
N LYS A 242 1.19 -23.84 0.54
CA LYS A 242 1.84 -24.20 -0.73
C LYS A 242 2.96 -23.22 -1.04
N MET A 243 4.17 -23.78 -1.24
CA MET A 243 5.31 -22.98 -1.71
C MET A 243 5.06 -22.57 -3.17
N GLN A 244 5.23 -21.28 -3.44
CA GLN A 244 5.17 -20.70 -4.79
C GLN A 244 6.53 -20.08 -5.09
N ASP A 245 7.03 -20.34 -6.28
CA ASP A 245 8.31 -19.79 -6.74
C ASP A 245 8.06 -18.51 -7.53
N PHE A 246 8.59 -17.39 -7.02
CA PHE A 246 8.53 -16.09 -7.67
C PHE A 246 9.95 -15.66 -8.05
N SER A 247 10.05 -14.93 -9.15
CA SER A 247 11.32 -14.35 -9.57
C SER A 247 11.88 -13.40 -8.52
N TRP A 248 13.20 -13.45 -8.31
CA TRP A 248 13.88 -12.50 -7.47
C TRP A 248 13.93 -11.12 -8.13
N VAL A 249 13.52 -10.10 -7.40
CA VAL A 249 13.73 -8.69 -7.73
C VAL A 249 15.12 -8.30 -7.23
N ASN A 250 15.95 -7.70 -8.08
CA ASN A 250 17.37 -7.49 -7.84
C ASN A 250 18.09 -8.79 -7.45
N ALA A 251 18.07 -9.78 -8.33
CA ALA A 251 18.53 -11.15 -8.04
C ALA A 251 20.00 -11.26 -7.57
N LEU A 252 20.85 -10.29 -7.93
CA LEU A 252 22.25 -10.18 -7.53
C LEU A 252 22.43 -9.47 -6.18
N GLY A 253 21.36 -8.91 -5.62
CA GLY A 253 21.38 -8.27 -4.32
C GLY A 253 21.59 -9.26 -3.17
N ARG A 254 21.92 -8.72 -2.01
CA ARG A 254 22.13 -9.51 -0.79
C ARG A 254 20.81 -10.15 -0.34
N LYS A 255 20.83 -11.44 -0.04
CA LYS A 255 19.67 -12.23 0.40
C LYS A 255 19.61 -12.41 1.91
N ASP A 256 20.76 -12.38 2.57
CA ASP A 256 20.87 -12.39 4.03
C ASP A 256 20.61 -10.97 4.54
N ILE A 257 19.39 -10.73 4.98
CA ILE A 257 18.86 -9.44 5.42
C ILE A 257 18.16 -9.59 6.76
N GLY A 258 18.08 -8.47 7.49
CA GLY A 258 17.54 -8.49 8.85
C GLY A 258 16.95 -7.15 9.29
N PRO A 259 16.77 -6.95 10.61
CA PRO A 259 16.16 -5.74 11.16
C PRO A 259 16.83 -4.43 10.76
N VAL A 260 18.14 -4.46 10.54
CA VAL A 260 18.90 -3.27 10.10
C VAL A 260 18.48 -2.84 8.70
N ASP A 261 18.14 -3.79 7.82
CA ASP A 261 17.68 -3.48 6.46
C ASP A 261 16.24 -2.92 6.49
N ILE A 262 15.40 -3.40 7.43
CA ILE A 262 14.08 -2.81 7.69
C ILE A 262 14.22 -1.34 8.13
N ASP A 263 15.14 -1.02 9.05
CA ASP A 263 15.37 0.36 9.48
C ASP A 263 15.85 1.26 8.33
N LYS A 264 16.69 0.73 7.44
CA LYS A 264 17.13 1.46 6.23
C LYS A 264 15.95 1.72 5.29
N ALA A 265 15.06 0.73 5.09
CA ALA A 265 13.84 0.91 4.30
C ALA A 265 12.96 2.02 4.90
N ILE A 266 12.73 2.00 6.21
CA ILE A 266 11.99 3.06 6.92
C ILE A 266 12.61 4.45 6.68
N ARG A 267 13.94 4.55 6.74
CA ARG A 267 14.64 5.82 6.46
C ARG A 267 14.39 6.29 5.04
N ILE A 268 14.45 5.38 4.06
CA ILE A 268 14.16 5.70 2.65
C ILE A 268 12.72 6.20 2.51
N LEU A 269 11.74 5.58 3.15
CA LEU A 269 10.35 6.04 3.11
C LEU A 269 10.22 7.47 3.66
N TRP A 270 10.90 7.81 4.76
CA TRP A 270 10.88 9.17 5.30
C TRP A 270 11.56 10.19 4.39
N VAL A 271 12.71 9.84 3.82
CA VAL A 271 13.41 10.70 2.86
C VAL A 271 12.55 10.95 1.62
N THR A 272 11.94 9.88 1.09
CA THR A 272 11.07 9.99 -0.09
C THR A 272 9.82 10.82 0.22
N TRP A 273 9.18 10.61 1.36
CA TRP A 273 8.05 11.41 1.82
C TRP A 273 8.40 12.89 1.96
N SER A 274 9.51 13.20 2.64
CA SER A 274 9.97 14.58 2.83
C SER A 274 10.30 15.26 1.50
N GLY A 275 10.93 14.56 0.57
CA GLY A 275 11.21 15.07 -0.78
C GLY A 275 9.93 15.33 -1.58
N MET A 276 8.94 14.48 -1.47
CA MET A 276 7.62 14.69 -2.10
C MET A 276 6.91 15.93 -1.52
N LEU A 277 6.93 16.10 -0.20
CA LEU A 277 6.35 17.28 0.44
C LEU A 277 7.07 18.57 0.01
N ALA A 278 8.40 18.55 -0.04
CA ALA A 278 9.18 19.69 -0.52
C ALA A 278 8.86 20.02 -1.99
N PHE A 279 8.71 19.01 -2.84
CA PHE A 279 8.30 19.20 -4.24
C PHE A 279 6.90 19.83 -4.33
N VAL A 280 5.91 19.29 -3.64
CA VAL A 280 4.54 19.85 -3.62
C VAL A 280 4.57 21.30 -3.12
N ALA A 281 5.27 21.58 -2.01
CA ALA A 281 5.39 22.93 -1.48
C ALA A 281 6.04 23.91 -2.49
N SER A 282 7.08 23.46 -3.20
CA SER A 282 7.77 24.27 -4.22
C SER A 282 6.85 24.57 -5.40
N VAL A 283 6.09 23.60 -5.87
CA VAL A 283 5.12 23.77 -6.97
C VAL A 283 4.02 24.76 -6.53
N THR A 284 3.48 24.60 -5.32
CA THR A 284 2.46 25.51 -4.78
C THR A 284 2.99 26.93 -4.69
N LEU A 285 4.23 27.12 -4.20
CA LEU A 285 4.85 28.44 -4.10
C LEU A 285 5.00 29.13 -5.47
N VAL A 286 5.40 28.38 -6.49
CA VAL A 286 5.65 28.94 -7.85
C VAL A 286 4.34 29.31 -8.56
N PHE A 287 3.26 28.57 -8.34
CA PHE A 287 2.02 28.78 -9.11
C PHE A 287 0.94 29.59 -8.38
N PHE A 288 1.08 29.81 -7.07
CA PHE A 288 0.05 30.46 -6.25
C PHE A 288 0.58 31.68 -5.44
N LEU A 289 1.85 32.01 -5.55
CA LEU A 289 2.46 33.27 -5.06
C LEU A 289 3.07 34.05 -6.24
#